data_d775e38694cae4ba401c778e995c0ac6
#
_entry.id   d775e38694cae4ba401c778e995c0ac6
#
_cell.length_a   1.000
_cell.length_b   1.000
_cell.length_c   1.000
_cell.angle_alpha   90.00
_cell.angle_beta   90.00
_cell.angle_gamma   90.00
#
_symmetry.space_group_name_H-M   'P 1'
#
loop_
_entity.id
_entity.type
_entity.pdbx_description
1 polymer ?
#
loop_
_entity_poly.entity_id
_entity_poly.type
_entity_poly.pdbx_seq_one_letter_code
_entity_poly.pdbx_strand_id
1 'polypeptide(L)'
;MSSFVVTKSHELISEIKRKNVAIDATLGNGHDTLFLSSLFNEVHGLDIQPLALKRSKERLKDTSNTFLYLLDHKDIDLLDLKDVDLILYNLGFLPGSDKKV
;
A
#
# COMPACT_ATOMS: atom_id res chain seq x y z
N MET A 1 -7.56 -14.84 -11.35
CA MET A 1 -7.44 -13.45 -11.03
C MET A 1 -5.96 -13.06 -10.89
N SER A 2 -5.60 -11.96 -11.40
CA SER A 2 -4.22 -11.56 -11.31
C SER A 2 -4.11 -10.21 -10.66
N SER A 3 -3.07 -10.06 -9.89
CA SER A 3 -2.78 -8.80 -9.26
C SER A 3 -1.55 -8.20 -9.91
N PHE A 4 -1.52 -6.90 -10.00
CA PHE A 4 -0.34 -6.24 -10.47
C PHE A 4 0.53 -5.89 -9.29
N VAL A 5 1.82 -6.17 -9.44
CA VAL A 5 2.80 -5.81 -8.43
C VAL A 5 3.68 -4.74 -9.06
N VAL A 6 3.62 -3.54 -8.52
CA VAL A 6 4.40 -2.45 -9.08
C VAL A 6 5.15 -1.74 -7.97
N THR A 7 6.23 -1.13 -8.34
CA THR A 7 6.85 -0.18 -7.47
C THR A 7 6.14 1.14 -7.76
N LYS A 8 6.42 2.16 -7.26
CA LYS A 8 5.74 3.41 -7.29
C LYS A 8 5.58 4.00 -8.70
N SER A 9 4.41 3.93 -9.25
CA SER A 9 4.10 4.55 -10.52
C SER A 9 2.62 4.89 -10.57
N HIS A 10 2.30 6.13 -10.28
CA HIS A 10 0.91 6.55 -10.24
C HIS A 10 0.24 6.46 -11.60
N GLU A 11 1.01 6.65 -12.67
CA GLU A 11 0.44 6.53 -14.01
C GLU A 11 0.00 5.12 -14.30
N LEU A 12 0.86 4.14 -14.02
CA LEU A 12 0.50 2.75 -14.25
C LEU A 12 -0.66 2.32 -13.39
N ILE A 13 -0.67 2.78 -12.14
CA ILE A 13 -1.74 2.43 -11.22
C ILE A 13 -3.07 2.97 -11.75
N SER A 14 -3.08 4.18 -12.26
CA SER A 14 -4.30 4.78 -12.77
C SER A 14 -4.85 4.04 -13.96
N GLU A 15 -4.01 3.31 -14.71
CA GLU A 15 -4.43 2.57 -15.89
C GLU A 15 -4.97 1.19 -15.58
N ILE A 16 -4.89 0.74 -14.35
CA ILE A 16 -5.43 -0.56 -13.97
C ILE A 16 -6.95 -0.51 -14.12
N LYS A 17 -7.51 -1.49 -14.83
CA LYS A 17 -8.93 -1.44 -15.16
C LYS A 17 -9.83 -1.77 -14.00
N ARG A 18 -9.47 -2.79 -13.24
CA ARG A 18 -10.28 -3.15 -12.07
C ARG A 18 -9.63 -2.53 -10.84
N LYS A 19 -10.39 -1.74 -10.12
CA LYS A 19 -9.88 -1.03 -8.96
C LYS A 19 -10.69 -1.38 -7.71
N ASN A 20 -10.77 -2.65 -7.42
CA ASN A 20 -11.52 -3.09 -6.27
C ASN A 20 -10.70 -3.04 -4.98
N VAL A 21 -9.65 -3.84 -4.89
CA VAL A 21 -8.83 -3.93 -3.68
C VAL A 21 -7.38 -3.70 -4.02
N ALA A 22 -6.74 -2.80 -3.29
CA ALA A 22 -5.32 -2.56 -3.43
C ALA A 22 -4.64 -2.81 -2.09
N ILE A 23 -3.40 -3.28 -2.15
CA ILE A 23 -2.59 -3.47 -0.96
C ILE A 23 -1.34 -2.63 -1.13
N ASP A 24 -1.08 -1.77 -0.15
CA ASP A 24 0.17 -1.02 -0.09
C ASP A 24 1.08 -1.77 0.88
N ALA A 25 1.99 -2.55 0.33
CA ALA A 25 2.81 -3.45 1.13
C ALA A 25 3.93 -2.74 1.88
N THR A 26 4.14 -1.47 1.60
CA THR A 26 5.15 -0.67 2.26
C THR A 26 4.55 0.70 2.57
N LEU A 27 3.72 0.74 3.59
CA LEU A 27 2.89 1.89 3.92
C LEU A 27 3.65 3.19 4.15
N GLY A 28 4.74 3.14 4.91
CA GLY A 28 5.52 4.34 5.19
C GLY A 28 4.70 5.43 5.84
N ASN A 29 4.66 6.60 5.21
CA ASN A 29 3.89 7.73 5.75
C ASN A 29 2.47 7.80 5.21
N GLY A 30 2.07 6.82 4.41
CA GLY A 30 0.70 6.74 3.93
C GLY A 30 0.37 7.53 2.69
N HIS A 31 1.37 8.13 2.02
CA HIS A 31 1.11 8.91 0.82
C HIS A 31 0.53 8.09 -0.31
N ASP A 32 1.13 6.91 -0.55
CA ASP A 32 0.65 6.06 -1.64
C ASP A 32 -0.70 5.46 -1.29
N THR A 33 -0.91 5.09 -0.02
CA THR A 33 -2.21 4.57 0.40
C THR A 33 -3.28 5.63 0.22
N LEU A 34 -2.98 6.88 0.52
CA LEU A 34 -3.94 7.95 0.30
C LEU A 34 -4.29 8.09 -1.19
N PHE A 35 -3.28 8.04 -2.05
CA PHE A 35 -3.51 8.09 -3.49
C PHE A 35 -4.39 6.92 -3.93
N LEU A 36 -4.07 5.71 -3.46
CA LEU A 36 -4.83 4.52 -3.83
C LEU A 36 -6.26 4.60 -3.33
N SER A 37 -6.48 5.22 -2.18
CA SER A 37 -7.83 5.30 -1.61
C SER A 37 -8.77 6.11 -2.48
N SER A 38 -8.25 6.98 -3.32
CA SER A 38 -9.07 7.77 -4.23
C SER A 38 -9.44 6.98 -5.48
N LEU A 39 -8.79 5.84 -5.71
CA LEU A 39 -9.00 5.06 -6.92
C LEU A 39 -9.66 3.72 -6.65
N PHE A 40 -9.33 3.09 -5.53
CA PHE A 40 -9.79 1.73 -5.26
C PHE A 40 -10.91 1.72 -4.23
N ASN A 41 -11.74 0.68 -4.26
CA ASN A 41 -12.83 0.54 -3.30
C ASN A 41 -12.30 0.31 -1.89
N GLU A 42 -11.22 -0.46 -1.76
CA GLU A 42 -10.57 -0.72 -0.48
C GLU A 42 -9.07 -0.67 -0.65
N VAL A 43 -8.39 -0.15 0.35
CA VAL A 43 -6.93 -0.14 0.36
C VAL A 43 -6.44 -0.61 1.71
N HIS A 44 -5.53 -1.58 1.69
CA HIS A 44 -4.96 -2.15 2.90
C HIS A 44 -3.48 -1.81 2.92
N GLY A 45 -3.03 -1.17 3.98
CA GLY A 45 -1.64 -0.72 4.10
C GLY A 45 -0.92 -1.46 5.20
N LEU A 46 0.30 -1.90 4.93
CA LEU A 46 1.11 -2.66 5.86
C LEU A 46 2.43 -1.98 6.15
N ASP A 47 2.87 -2.10 7.39
CA ASP A 47 4.24 -1.72 7.74
C ASP A 47 4.63 -2.46 8.99
N ILE A 48 5.93 -2.65 9.18
CA ILE A 48 6.43 -3.32 10.38
C ILE A 48 6.74 -2.33 11.48
N GLN A 49 6.71 -1.03 11.17
CA GLN A 49 7.07 -0.01 12.14
C GLN A 49 5.85 0.66 12.71
N PRO A 50 5.69 0.65 14.04
CA PRO A 50 4.53 1.30 14.65
C PRO A 50 4.45 2.79 14.33
N LEU A 51 5.61 3.45 14.18
CA LEU A 51 5.61 4.87 13.86
C LEU A 51 5.02 5.13 12.47
N ALA A 52 5.27 4.23 11.52
CA ALA A 52 4.68 4.36 10.19
C ALA A 52 3.16 4.29 10.28
N LEU A 53 2.64 3.37 11.09
CA LEU A 53 1.20 3.27 11.26
C LEU A 53 0.64 4.52 11.91
N LYS A 54 1.33 5.05 12.89
CA LYS A 54 0.86 6.25 13.57
C LYS A 54 0.76 7.42 12.61
N ARG A 55 1.81 7.63 11.80
CA ARG A 55 1.83 8.72 10.85
C ARG A 55 0.78 8.55 9.76
N SER A 56 0.63 7.31 9.31
CA SER A 56 -0.34 7.02 8.27
C SER A 56 -1.77 7.19 8.76
N LYS A 57 -2.05 6.81 10.00
CA LYS A 57 -3.39 7.00 10.55
C LYS A 57 -3.78 8.46 10.55
N GLU A 58 -2.82 9.33 10.87
CA GLU A 58 -3.11 10.74 10.85
C GLU A 58 -3.38 11.23 9.43
N ARG A 59 -2.55 10.78 8.47
CA ARG A 59 -2.72 11.19 7.07
C ARG A 59 -4.02 10.69 6.47
N LEU A 60 -4.45 9.50 6.91
CA LEU A 60 -5.61 8.84 6.32
C LEU A 60 -6.88 9.01 7.15
N LYS A 61 -6.87 9.89 8.12
CA LYS A 61 -7.97 10.01 9.08
C LYS A 61 -9.31 10.35 8.43
N ASP A 62 -9.28 10.99 7.27
CA ASP A 62 -10.52 11.36 6.60
C ASP A 62 -10.96 10.35 5.53
N THR A 63 -10.22 9.25 5.37
CA THR A 63 -10.64 8.22 4.44
C THR A 63 -11.56 7.23 5.16
N SER A 64 -12.43 6.59 4.39
CA SER A 64 -13.33 5.60 4.96
C SER A 64 -13.05 4.20 4.43
N ASN A 65 -12.09 4.06 3.52
CA ASN A 65 -11.83 2.79 2.84
C ASN A 65 -10.40 2.31 3.00
N THR A 66 -9.69 2.79 4.03
CA THR A 66 -8.31 2.36 4.27
C THR A 66 -8.24 1.55 5.56
N PHE A 67 -7.43 0.49 5.53
CA PHE A 67 -7.26 -0.41 6.66
C PHE A 67 -5.77 -0.64 6.85
N LEU A 68 -5.26 -0.41 8.06
CA LEU A 68 -3.83 -0.41 8.31
C LEU A 68 -3.45 -1.54 9.27
N TYR A 69 -2.29 -2.16 9.00
CA TYR A 69 -1.87 -3.31 9.77
C TYR A 69 -0.39 -3.23 10.11
N LEU A 70 -0.06 -3.62 11.33
CA LEU A 70 1.33 -3.76 11.72
C LEU A 70 1.73 -5.18 11.32
N LEU A 71 2.26 -5.30 10.10
CA LEU A 71 2.50 -6.60 9.51
C LEU A 71 3.61 -6.50 8.47
N ASP A 72 4.44 -7.54 8.40
CA ASP A 72 5.50 -7.62 7.40
C ASP A 72 4.85 -7.99 6.07
N HIS A 73 5.33 -7.39 4.98
CA HIS A 73 4.76 -7.68 3.67
C HIS A 73 4.90 -9.14 3.27
N LYS A 74 5.85 -9.88 3.83
CA LYS A 74 5.98 -11.30 3.52
C LYS A 74 4.83 -12.10 4.10
N ASP A 75 4.09 -11.54 5.04
CA ASP A 75 2.96 -12.21 5.67
C ASP A 75 1.61 -11.72 5.13
N ILE A 76 1.65 -11.13 3.96
CA ILE A 76 0.46 -10.56 3.34
C ILE A 76 -0.69 -11.54 3.21
N ASP A 77 -0.38 -12.83 3.09
CA ASP A 77 -1.41 -13.85 2.98
C ASP A 77 -2.28 -13.95 4.21
N LEU A 78 -1.79 -13.47 5.35
CA LEU A 78 -2.58 -13.51 6.58
C LEU A 78 -3.81 -12.61 6.51
N LEU A 79 -3.83 -11.65 5.59
CA LEU A 79 -4.98 -10.78 5.43
C LEU A 79 -6.14 -11.48 4.75
N ASP A 80 -5.86 -12.58 4.05
CA ASP A 80 -6.89 -13.40 3.38
C ASP A 80 -7.83 -12.56 2.54
N LEU A 81 -7.27 -11.62 1.80
CA LEU A 81 -8.06 -10.74 0.95
C LEU A 81 -8.34 -11.38 -0.40
N LYS A 82 -9.51 -11.10 -0.95
CA LYS A 82 -9.90 -11.62 -2.25
C LYS A 82 -10.05 -10.48 -3.23
N ASP A 83 -9.95 -10.83 -4.50
CA ASP A 83 -10.14 -9.86 -5.59
C ASP A 83 -9.17 -8.69 -5.50
N VAL A 84 -7.94 -9.00 -5.11
CA VAL A 84 -6.90 -7.98 -5.05
C VAL A 84 -6.42 -7.66 -6.45
N ASP A 85 -6.52 -6.42 -6.82
CA ASP A 85 -6.16 -5.97 -8.17
C ASP A 85 -4.79 -5.32 -8.23
N LEU A 86 -4.26 -4.91 -7.10
CA LEU A 86 -2.95 -4.27 -7.07
C LEU A 86 -2.24 -4.56 -5.75
N ILE A 87 -0.97 -4.90 -5.85
CA ILE A 87 -0.09 -4.93 -4.69
C ILE A 87 1.05 -3.98 -5.01
N LEU A 88 1.16 -2.93 -4.23
CA LEU A 88 2.19 -1.91 -4.44
C LEU A 88 3.32 -2.12 -3.46
N TYR A 89 4.53 -2.27 -3.99
CA TYR A 89 5.73 -2.31 -3.17
C TYR A 89 6.55 -1.08 -3.48
N ASN A 90 6.89 -0.33 -2.45
CA ASN A 90 7.77 0.81 -2.61
C ASN A 90 9.12 0.46 -2.00
N LEU A 91 9.72 -0.62 -2.53
CA LEU A 91 10.95 -1.14 -1.99
C LEU A 91 12.15 -0.39 -2.45
N GLY A 92 11.93 0.68 -3.07
CA GLY A 92 12.93 1.44 -3.56
C GLY A 92 13.93 1.73 -2.64
N PHE A 93 13.72 1.90 -1.72
CA PHE A 93 14.64 2.12 -0.84
C PHE A 93 14.57 3.33 -0.25
N LEU A 94 15.08 3.34 0.85
CA LEU A 94 15.13 4.47 1.65
C LEU A 94 16.27 5.26 1.23
N PRO A 95 16.09 6.50 1.01
CA PRO A 95 17.20 7.38 0.69
C PRO A 95 18.23 7.23 1.75
N GLY A 96 19.45 7.01 1.35
CA GLY A 96 20.52 6.89 2.28
C GLY A 96 20.76 5.50 2.76
N SER A 97 19.96 4.60 2.37
CA SER A 97 20.26 3.25 2.74
C SER A 97 21.08 2.57 1.64
N ASP A 98 21.10 2.62 1.02
CA ASP A 98 21.54 2.26 0.27
C ASP A 98 22.09 2.14 -0.33
N LYS A 99 22.14 2.27 -0.54
CA LYS A 99 22.45 2.25 -1.09
C LYS A 99 22.80 1.64 -1.42
N LYS A 100 22.86 1.27 -1.58
CA LYS A 100 22.94 0.82 -1.89
C LYS A 100 22.57 0.34 -2.11
N VAL A 101 22.35 0.23 -2.14
CA VAL A 101 21.95 0.06 -2.35
C VAL A 101 22.06 0.04 -2.70
#